data_b8d6605e415a77af9fda1b13f26e44f3
#
_entry.id   b8d6605e415a77af9fda1b13f26e44f3
#
_cell.length_a   1.000
_cell.length_b   1.000
_cell.length_c   1.000
_cell.angle_alpha   90.00
_cell.angle_beta   90.00
_cell.angle_gamma   90.00
#
_symmetry.space_group_name_H-M   'P 1'
#
loop_
_entity.id
_entity.type
_entity.pdbx_description
1 polymer ?
#
loop_
_entity_poly.entity_id
_entity_poly.type
_entity_poly.pdbx_seq_one_letter_code
_entity_poly.pdbx_strand_id
1 'polypeptide(L)'
;GAYKSINRMGNEINFSGKYIAHPYISPDESYIIYDGESSSGYGENDLYISFNKNGTWTKAINLGTEVNTELTEMCPSVSPDGKYLFFHRGGEDSGDIYWIDFRPIKERIENIISD
;
A
#
# COMPACT_ATOMS: atom_id res chain seq x y z
N GLY A 1 23.66 16.28 8.55
CA GLY A 1 22.63 15.96 8.60
C GLY A 1 21.25 16.41 8.28
N ALA A 2 20.75 15.85 7.23
CA ALA A 2 19.40 16.17 6.78
C ALA A 2 18.28 15.63 7.70
N TYR A 3 18.60 14.68 8.57
CA TYR A 3 17.59 13.94 9.35
C TYR A 3 17.46 14.51 10.75
N LYS A 4 17.05 15.78 10.84
CA LYS A 4 16.96 16.49 12.11
C LYS A 4 15.56 16.49 12.71
N SER A 5 14.54 16.08 11.96
CA SER A 5 13.17 16.09 12.45
C SER A 5 12.39 14.89 11.93
N ILE A 6 11.35 14.52 12.69
CA ILE A 6 10.39 13.51 12.27
C ILE A 6 9.18 14.27 11.73
N ASN A 7 8.77 13.90 10.51
CA ASN A 7 7.66 14.56 9.85
C ASN A 7 6.52 13.57 9.63
N ARG A 8 5.32 13.98 9.99
CA ARG A 8 4.11 13.20 9.76
C ARG A 8 3.67 13.37 8.32
N MET A 9 3.32 12.26 7.65
CA MET A 9 2.72 12.33 6.32
C MET A 9 1.30 12.89 6.39
N GLY A 10 0.80 13.40 5.27
CA GLY A 10 -0.48 14.05 5.22
C GLY A 10 -1.67 13.13 5.42
N ASN A 11 -2.85 13.73 5.44
CA ASN A 11 -4.10 13.02 5.72
C ASN A 11 -4.53 12.08 4.60
N GLU A 12 -4.06 12.29 3.37
CA GLU A 12 -4.33 11.38 2.25
C GLU A 12 -3.84 9.96 2.55
N ILE A 13 -2.85 9.82 3.44
CA ILE A 13 -2.36 8.52 3.91
C ILE A 13 -2.85 8.28 5.34
N ASN A 14 -2.53 9.18 6.27
CA ASN A 14 -2.75 8.95 7.70
C ASN A 14 -4.21 8.96 8.13
N PHE A 15 -5.10 9.57 7.34
CA PHE A 15 -6.55 9.51 7.58
C PHE A 15 -7.28 8.62 6.59
N SER A 16 -6.55 7.81 5.81
CA SER A 16 -7.18 6.88 4.85
C SER A 16 -7.87 5.69 5.54
N GLY A 17 -7.55 5.45 6.80
CA GLY A 17 -8.12 4.37 7.57
C GLY A 17 -7.59 4.38 8.99
N LYS A 18 -7.77 3.26 9.67
CA LYS A 18 -7.25 3.05 11.03
C LYS A 18 -6.07 2.10 11.00
N TYR A 19 -5.21 2.22 12.00
CA TYR A 19 -4.07 1.31 12.19
C TYR A 19 -3.16 1.24 10.96
N ILE A 20 -2.89 2.40 10.38
CA ILE A 20 -1.99 2.52 9.23
C ILE A 20 -0.60 2.11 9.64
N ALA A 21 -0.02 1.14 8.94
CA ALA A 21 1.26 0.54 9.34
C ALA A 21 2.01 -0.06 8.16
N HIS A 22 3.22 -0.53 8.43
CA HIS A 22 4.08 -1.31 7.56
C HIS A 22 4.28 -0.69 6.18
N PRO A 23 4.78 0.55 6.11
CA PRO A 23 4.96 1.22 4.84
C PRO A 23 6.13 0.65 4.03
N TYR A 24 5.93 0.57 2.73
CA TYR A 24 6.98 0.31 1.76
C TYR A 24 7.04 1.49 0.80
N ILE A 25 8.19 2.14 0.70
CA ILE A 25 8.43 3.22 -0.26
C ILE A 25 9.26 2.69 -1.43
N SER A 26 8.84 3.01 -2.66
CA SER A 26 9.60 2.61 -3.84
C SER A 26 10.99 3.26 -3.85
N PRO A 27 12.01 2.63 -4.47
CA PRO A 27 13.35 3.20 -4.49
C PRO A 27 13.44 4.61 -5.09
N ASP A 28 12.58 4.91 -6.07
CA ASP A 28 12.52 6.25 -6.67
C ASP A 28 11.53 7.18 -5.95
N GLU A 29 10.92 6.70 -4.86
CA GLU A 29 9.95 7.46 -4.06
C GLU A 29 8.70 7.88 -4.82
N SER A 30 8.35 7.17 -5.89
CA SER A 30 7.19 7.50 -6.70
C SER A 30 5.87 6.97 -6.13
N TYR A 31 5.93 5.98 -5.25
CA TYR A 31 4.73 5.47 -4.59
C TYR A 31 5.06 4.84 -3.24
N ILE A 32 4.04 4.75 -2.40
CA ILE A 32 4.10 4.08 -1.11
C ILE A 32 2.95 3.07 -1.04
N ILE A 33 3.25 1.88 -0.50
CA ILE A 33 2.24 0.86 -0.21
C ILE A 33 2.27 0.61 1.29
N TYR A 34 1.12 0.47 1.89
CA TYR A 34 1.01 0.24 3.34
C TYR A 34 -0.26 -0.54 3.63
N ASP A 35 -0.41 -0.99 4.86
CA ASP A 35 -1.65 -1.65 5.29
C ASP A 35 -2.42 -0.79 6.26
N GLY A 36 -3.73 -1.01 6.28
CA GLY A 36 -4.62 -0.29 7.16
C GLY A 36 -6.02 -0.85 7.11
N GLU A 37 -6.85 -0.38 8.02
CA GLU A 37 -8.23 -0.82 8.18
C GLU A 37 -9.15 0.31 7.76
N SER A 38 -10.14 0.01 6.92
CA SER A 38 -11.11 0.99 6.46
C SER A 38 -12.49 0.36 6.40
N SER A 39 -13.52 1.16 6.70
CA SER A 39 -14.91 0.73 6.62
C SER A 39 -15.32 0.35 5.20
N SER A 40 -14.61 0.84 4.20
CA SER A 40 -14.85 0.50 2.79
C SER A 40 -13.93 -0.58 2.26
N GLY A 41 -13.08 -1.17 3.12
CA GLY A 41 -12.16 -2.22 2.73
C GLY A 41 -12.83 -3.59 2.64
N TYR A 42 -12.04 -4.58 2.23
CA TYR A 42 -12.52 -5.95 2.04
C TYR A 42 -12.35 -6.82 3.28
N GLY A 43 -11.37 -6.52 4.12
CA GLY A 43 -11.09 -7.29 5.32
C GLY A 43 -10.71 -6.42 6.49
N GLU A 44 -10.05 -7.03 7.47
CA GLU A 44 -9.59 -6.29 8.65
C GLU A 44 -8.50 -5.30 8.26
N ASN A 45 -7.43 -5.81 7.63
CA ASN A 45 -6.39 -4.97 7.05
C ASN A 45 -6.28 -5.24 5.57
N ASP A 46 -6.21 -4.18 4.80
CA ASP A 46 -6.02 -4.24 3.35
C ASP A 46 -4.76 -3.48 2.98
N LEU A 47 -4.22 -3.76 1.79
CA LEU A 47 -3.10 -3.01 1.23
C LEU A 47 -3.63 -1.83 0.40
N TYR A 48 -3.00 -0.67 0.59
CA TYR A 48 -3.32 0.58 -0.09
C TYR A 48 -2.07 1.14 -0.75
N ILE A 49 -2.27 1.94 -1.80
CA ILE A 49 -1.18 2.61 -2.51
C ILE A 49 -1.51 4.11 -2.67
N SER A 50 -0.48 4.93 -2.56
CA SER A 50 -0.55 6.35 -2.86
C SER A 50 0.65 6.72 -3.72
N PHE A 51 0.45 7.61 -4.68
CA PHE A 51 1.49 8.04 -5.61
C PHE A 51 1.97 9.44 -5.28
N ASN A 52 3.27 9.65 -5.45
CA ASN A 52 3.89 10.96 -5.30
C ASN A 52 3.81 11.70 -6.65
N LYS A 53 3.01 12.74 -6.69
CA LYS A 53 2.86 13.58 -7.87
C LYS A 53 3.49 14.95 -7.58
N ASN A 54 4.76 15.07 -7.94
CA ASN A 54 5.53 16.32 -7.75
C ASN A 54 5.54 16.81 -6.30
N GLY A 55 5.72 15.87 -5.37
CA GLY A 55 5.80 16.17 -3.95
C GLY A 55 4.46 16.11 -3.21
N THR A 56 3.36 15.89 -3.94
CA THR A 56 2.03 15.75 -3.34
C THR A 56 1.57 14.30 -3.48
N TRP A 57 1.17 13.70 -2.36
CA TRP A 57 0.68 12.33 -2.37
C TRP A 57 -0.79 12.29 -2.77
N THR A 58 -1.15 11.35 -3.63
CA THR A 58 -2.54 11.16 -4.03
C THR A 58 -3.34 10.54 -2.88
N LYS A 59 -4.67 10.65 -2.95
CA LYS A 59 -5.55 9.92 -2.06
C LYS A 59 -5.24 8.43 -2.19
N ALA A 60 -5.18 7.73 -1.06
CA ALA A 60 -4.86 6.31 -1.04
C ALA A 60 -5.94 5.49 -1.75
N ILE A 61 -5.49 4.49 -2.49
CA ILE A 61 -6.37 3.61 -3.28
C ILE A 61 -6.14 2.18 -2.82
N ASN A 62 -7.23 1.46 -2.54
CA ASN A 62 -7.19 0.05 -2.21
C ASN A 62 -6.67 -0.73 -3.42
N LEU A 63 -5.77 -1.69 -3.19
CA LEU A 63 -5.19 -2.48 -4.29
C LEU A 63 -6.21 -3.39 -4.98
N GLY A 64 -7.37 -3.57 -4.39
CA GLY A 64 -8.45 -4.31 -5.03
C GLY A 64 -8.44 -5.80 -4.69
N THR A 65 -9.41 -6.51 -5.26
CA THR A 65 -9.69 -7.91 -4.92
C THR A 65 -8.65 -8.90 -5.42
N GLU A 66 -7.75 -8.46 -6.31
CA GLU A 66 -6.63 -9.32 -6.73
C GLU A 66 -5.65 -9.55 -5.58
N VAL A 67 -5.57 -8.61 -4.64
CA VAL A 67 -4.66 -8.65 -3.50
C VAL A 67 -5.43 -8.77 -2.20
N ASN A 68 -6.43 -7.93 -2.00
CA ASN A 68 -7.14 -7.81 -0.72
C ASN A 68 -8.33 -8.76 -0.66
N THR A 69 -8.47 -9.43 0.48
CA THR A 69 -9.53 -10.40 0.76
C THR A 69 -10.20 -10.06 2.08
N GLU A 70 -11.10 -10.91 2.51
CA GLU A 70 -11.73 -10.77 3.83
C GLU A 70 -10.76 -11.08 4.98
N LEU A 71 -9.60 -11.64 4.67
CA LEU A 71 -8.55 -11.89 5.66
C LEU A 71 -7.72 -10.61 5.89
N THR A 72 -6.63 -10.76 6.60
CA THR A 72 -5.70 -9.66 6.86
C THR A 72 -4.54 -9.71 5.89
N GLU A 73 -4.36 -8.66 5.09
CA GLU A 73 -3.18 -8.47 4.25
C GLU A 73 -2.33 -7.37 4.88
N MET A 74 -1.02 -7.61 5.01
CA MET A 74 -0.12 -6.63 5.62
C MET A 74 1.32 -6.81 5.18
N CYS A 75 2.18 -5.90 5.62
CA CYS A 75 3.63 -5.95 5.41
C CYS A 75 4.01 -6.07 3.94
N PRO A 76 3.56 -5.13 3.09
CA PRO A 76 3.88 -5.18 1.67
C PRO A 76 5.34 -4.86 1.40
N SER A 77 5.89 -5.46 0.35
CA SER A 77 7.17 -5.06 -0.20
C SER A 77 7.18 -5.39 -1.69
N VAL A 78 7.97 -4.66 -2.46
CA VAL A 78 8.06 -4.89 -3.90
C VAL A 78 9.51 -5.21 -4.22
N SER A 79 9.71 -6.17 -5.13
CA SER A 79 11.08 -6.54 -5.56
C SER A 79 11.79 -5.31 -6.15
N PRO A 80 13.15 -5.26 -6.07
CA PRO A 80 13.90 -4.08 -6.53
C PRO A 80 13.64 -3.70 -7.97
N ASP A 81 13.31 -4.66 -8.83
CA ASP A 81 12.98 -4.41 -10.24
C ASP A 81 11.54 -3.91 -10.45
N GLY A 82 10.75 -3.80 -9.38
CA GLY A 82 9.38 -3.30 -9.44
C GLY A 82 8.34 -4.30 -9.93
N LYS A 83 8.73 -5.55 -10.13
CA LYS A 83 7.85 -6.52 -10.80
C LYS A 83 6.89 -7.26 -9.86
N TYR A 84 7.31 -7.57 -8.65
CA TYR A 84 6.57 -8.49 -7.79
C TYR A 84 6.26 -7.87 -6.44
N LEU A 85 5.00 -7.97 -6.04
CA LEU A 85 4.53 -7.55 -4.71
C LEU A 85 4.49 -8.77 -3.81
N PHE A 86 5.14 -8.67 -2.67
CA PHE A 86 5.13 -9.67 -1.60
C PHE A 86 4.33 -9.12 -0.43
N PHE A 87 3.54 -9.96 0.21
CA PHE A 87 2.78 -9.52 1.38
C PHE A 87 2.40 -10.72 2.24
N HIS A 88 2.06 -10.43 3.49
CA HIS A 88 1.53 -11.41 4.42
C HIS A 88 0.02 -11.46 4.25
N ARG A 89 -0.55 -12.67 4.26
CA ARG A 89 -1.99 -12.86 4.35
C ARG A 89 -2.27 -13.93 5.38
N GLY A 90 -3.20 -13.64 6.28
CA GLY A 90 -3.55 -14.63 7.28
C GLY A 90 -4.82 -14.31 8.01
N GLY A 91 -5.27 -15.31 8.76
CA GLY A 91 -6.34 -15.16 9.70
C GLY A 91 -5.80 -15.09 11.12
N GLU A 92 -6.64 -15.48 12.07
CA GLU A 92 -6.36 -15.33 13.49
C GLU A 92 -5.18 -16.17 13.98
N ASP A 93 -5.03 -17.38 13.46
CA ASP A 93 -4.04 -18.35 13.95
C ASP A 93 -2.93 -18.70 12.97
N SER A 94 -2.93 -18.12 11.77
CA SER A 94 -1.96 -18.49 10.76
C SER A 94 -1.77 -17.39 9.75
N GLY A 95 -0.64 -17.43 9.08
CA GLY A 95 -0.37 -16.51 8.00
C GLY A 95 0.78 -17.01 7.16
N ASP A 96 0.73 -16.71 5.88
CA ASP A 96 1.73 -17.10 4.91
C ASP A 96 2.17 -15.89 4.10
N ILE A 97 3.31 -16.02 3.44
CA ILE A 97 3.79 -15.00 2.51
C ILE A 97 3.29 -15.35 1.11
N TYR A 98 2.69 -14.38 0.46
CA TYR A 98 2.18 -14.49 -0.90
C TYR A 98 2.90 -13.51 -1.80
N TRP A 99 2.87 -13.76 -3.09
CA TRP A 99 3.39 -12.82 -4.08
C TRP A 99 2.51 -12.81 -5.33
N ILE A 100 2.53 -11.67 -6.01
CA ILE A 100 1.77 -11.48 -7.25
C ILE A 100 2.56 -10.56 -8.17
N ASP A 101 2.36 -10.69 -9.48
CA ASP A 101 2.91 -9.75 -10.44
C ASP A 101 2.24 -8.39 -10.23
N PHE A 102 3.03 -7.40 -9.82
CA PHE A 102 2.53 -6.08 -9.44
C PHE A 102 2.32 -5.16 -10.64
N ARG A 103 2.97 -5.43 -11.77
CA ARG A 103 2.94 -4.53 -12.93
C ARG A 103 1.53 -4.24 -13.45
N PRO A 104 0.67 -5.23 -13.70
CA PRO A 104 -0.68 -4.94 -14.19
C PRO A 104 -1.55 -4.24 -13.16
N ILE A 105 -1.35 -4.51 -11.87
CA ILE A 105 -2.11 -3.86 -10.81
C ILE A 105 -1.75 -2.37 -10.74
N LYS A 106 -0.45 -2.08 -10.73
CA LYS A 106 0.05 -0.70 -10.67
C LYS A 106 -0.42 0.10 -11.89
N GLU A 107 -0.30 -0.48 -13.09
CA GLU A 107 -0.72 0.18 -14.31
C GLU A 107 -2.21 0.50 -14.30
N ARG A 108 -3.04 -0.43 -13.87
CA ARG A 108 -4.49 -0.21 -13.77
C ARG A 108 -4.81 0.96 -12.84
N ILE A 109 -4.15 1.02 -11.68
CA ILE A 109 -4.39 2.08 -10.70
C ILE A 109 -3.87 3.42 -11.22
N GLU A 110 -2.70 3.44 -11.85
CA GLU A 110 -2.16 4.66 -12.45
C GLU A 110 -3.13 5.23 -13.51
N ASN A 111 -3.75 4.36 -14.29
CA ASN A 111 -4.72 4.79 -15.29
C ASN A 111 -5.99 5.40 -14.67
N ILE A 112 -6.40 4.89 -13.52
CA ILE A 112 -7.55 5.44 -12.80
C ILE A 112 -7.25 6.86 -12.31
N ILE A 113 -6.08 7.09 -11.74
CA ILE A 113 -5.76 8.38 -11.13
C ILE A 113 -5.26 9.43 -12.11
N SER A 114 -4.89 9.04 -13.33
CA SER A 114 -4.39 9.99 -14.33
C SER A 114 -5.52 10.71 -15.09
N ASP A 115 -6.76 10.30 -14.90
CA ASP A 115 -7.93 10.92 -15.55
C ASP A 115 -8.50 12.11 -14.77
#